data_4c2082ebe00b23e1be8edb541eb7b402
#
_entry.id   4c2082ebe00b23e1be8edb541eb7b402
#
_cell.length_a   1.000
_cell.length_b   1.000
_cell.length_c   1.000
_cell.angle_alpha   90.00
_cell.angle_beta   90.00
_cell.angle_gamma   90.00
#
_symmetry.space_group_name_H-M   'P 1'
#
loop_
_entity.id
_entity.type
_entity.pdbx_description
1 polymer ?
#
loop_
_entity_poly.entity_id
_entity_poly.type
_entity_poly.pdbx_seq_one_letter_code
_entity_poly.pdbx_strand_id
1 'polypeptide(L)'
;MLQDNSILGAQVDAALDHWRQEEKQALELLRIVGELRFDRSIELVFFRRDIYDARPSTVLNFHRLAENYSDAPLQIEDSLLLAQAIHRLDAVVAARVDLGKLALEWREAKHQNGISAEAFIGDQLGHLCGVEPLHDGSRDVVLYGFGRIGRLVARRLITSSGRGEQLRLKAIVIRPKLKDRFTEASKRASFLASD
;
A
#
# COMPACT_ATOMS: atom_id res chain seq x y z
N MET A 1 -14.12 -45.78 -15.35
CA MET A 1 -12.83 -45.13 -15.70
C MET A 1 -12.94 -43.90 -16.61
N LEU A 2 -13.83 -43.83 -17.63
CA LEU A 2 -13.94 -42.64 -18.49
C LEU A 2 -14.72 -41.47 -17.85
N GLN A 3 -15.64 -41.72 -16.93
CA GLN A 3 -16.39 -40.68 -16.23
C GLN A 3 -15.55 -39.92 -15.19
N ASP A 4 -14.59 -40.56 -14.51
CA ASP A 4 -13.70 -39.92 -13.53
C ASP A 4 -12.76 -38.89 -14.17
N ASN A 5 -12.28 -39.11 -15.39
CA ASN A 5 -11.39 -38.22 -16.10
C ASN A 5 -12.11 -36.91 -16.55
N SER A 6 -13.39 -36.97 -16.87
CA SER A 6 -14.21 -35.81 -17.25
C SER A 6 -14.50 -34.90 -16.04
N ILE A 7 -14.77 -35.49 -14.88
CA ILE A 7 -15.00 -34.74 -13.64
C ILE A 7 -13.71 -34.04 -13.17
N LEU A 8 -12.58 -34.73 -13.24
CA LEU A 8 -11.27 -34.15 -12.87
C LEU A 8 -10.89 -33.00 -13.81
N GLY A 9 -11.15 -33.14 -15.13
CA GLY A 9 -10.94 -32.08 -16.11
C GLY A 9 -11.76 -30.82 -15.78
N ALA A 10 -13.05 -30.97 -15.52
CA ALA A 10 -13.93 -29.87 -15.17
C ALA A 10 -13.52 -29.17 -13.85
N GLN A 11 -13.02 -29.91 -12.87
CA GLN A 11 -12.52 -29.34 -11.61
C GLN A 11 -11.22 -28.53 -11.83
N VAL A 12 -10.32 -29.01 -12.68
CA VAL A 12 -9.09 -28.27 -13.04
C VAL A 12 -9.43 -26.99 -13.78
N ASP A 13 -10.35 -27.04 -14.75
CA ASP A 13 -10.77 -25.85 -15.50
C ASP A 13 -11.42 -24.81 -14.58
N ALA A 14 -12.30 -25.21 -13.68
CA ALA A 14 -12.91 -24.33 -12.69
C ALA A 14 -11.88 -23.71 -11.75
N ALA A 15 -10.88 -24.46 -11.30
CA ALA A 15 -9.79 -23.95 -10.46
C ALA A 15 -8.92 -22.93 -11.22
N LEU A 16 -8.64 -23.18 -12.50
CA LEU A 16 -7.89 -22.25 -13.36
C LEU A 16 -8.68 -20.96 -13.61
N ASP A 17 -9.98 -21.05 -13.83
CA ASP A 17 -10.83 -19.88 -14.04
C ASP A 17 -10.96 -19.06 -12.75
N HIS A 18 -11.08 -19.70 -11.61
CA HIS A 18 -11.06 -19.02 -10.31
C HIS A 18 -9.73 -18.29 -10.10
N TRP A 19 -8.60 -18.95 -10.30
CA TRP A 19 -7.28 -18.33 -10.19
C TRP A 19 -7.11 -17.14 -11.16
N ARG A 20 -7.56 -17.26 -12.41
CA ARG A 20 -7.53 -16.15 -13.38
C ARG A 20 -8.35 -14.96 -12.89
N GLN A 21 -9.48 -15.22 -12.26
CA GLN A 21 -10.34 -14.18 -11.72
C GLN A 21 -9.67 -13.46 -10.55
N GLU A 22 -9.08 -14.19 -9.62
CA GLU A 22 -8.31 -13.62 -8.51
C GLU A 22 -7.13 -12.74 -9.00
N GLU A 23 -6.39 -13.23 -10.01
CA GLU A 23 -5.28 -12.46 -10.62
C GLU A 23 -5.77 -11.15 -11.25
N LYS A 24 -6.90 -11.15 -11.95
CA LYS A 24 -7.50 -9.94 -12.52
C LYS A 24 -7.92 -8.96 -11.43
N GLN A 25 -8.53 -9.43 -10.36
CA GLN A 25 -8.92 -8.62 -9.22
C GLN A 25 -7.69 -8.02 -8.51
N ALA A 26 -6.61 -8.78 -8.37
CA ALA A 26 -5.37 -8.29 -7.81
C ALA A 26 -4.72 -7.20 -8.69
N LEU A 27 -4.75 -7.34 -10.02
CA LEU A 27 -4.28 -6.29 -10.95
C LEU A 27 -5.11 -5.02 -10.83
N GLU A 28 -6.44 -5.14 -10.75
CA GLU A 28 -7.33 -4.00 -10.58
C GLU A 28 -7.11 -3.31 -9.23
N LEU A 29 -6.91 -4.08 -8.15
CA LEU A 29 -6.54 -3.54 -6.86
C LEU A 29 -5.24 -2.74 -6.94
N LEU A 30 -4.19 -3.28 -7.57
CA LEU A 30 -2.91 -2.59 -7.73
C LEU A 30 -3.03 -1.30 -8.56
N ARG A 31 -3.90 -1.28 -9.58
CA ARG A 31 -4.22 -0.07 -10.33
C ARG A 31 -4.77 1.03 -9.41
N ILE A 32 -5.77 0.69 -8.60
CA ILE A 32 -6.39 1.63 -7.65
C ILE A 32 -5.37 2.10 -6.59
N VAL A 33 -4.53 1.20 -6.08
CA VAL A 33 -3.44 1.53 -5.15
C VAL A 33 -2.50 2.57 -5.76
N GLY A 34 -2.15 2.42 -7.04
CA GLY A 34 -1.33 3.39 -7.77
C GLY A 34 -2.01 4.76 -7.89
N GLU A 35 -3.26 4.80 -8.32
CA GLU A 35 -4.03 6.05 -8.47
C GLU A 35 -4.20 6.78 -7.13
N LEU A 36 -4.58 6.07 -6.07
CA LEU A 36 -4.69 6.65 -4.74
C LEU A 36 -3.37 7.24 -4.24
N ARG A 37 -2.26 6.53 -4.49
CA ARG A 37 -0.93 6.99 -4.09
C ARG A 37 -0.50 8.24 -4.84
N PHE A 38 -0.60 8.24 -6.19
CA PHE A 38 -0.05 9.31 -7.01
C PHE A 38 -0.99 10.49 -7.18
N ASP A 39 -2.30 10.25 -7.22
CA ASP A 39 -3.27 11.30 -7.47
C ASP A 39 -3.82 11.93 -6.19
N ARG A 40 -3.80 11.20 -5.08
CA ARG A 40 -4.40 11.62 -3.81
C ARG A 40 -3.48 11.54 -2.60
N SER A 41 -2.23 11.11 -2.75
CA SER A 41 -1.29 10.89 -1.65
C SER A 41 -1.83 9.95 -0.55
N ILE A 42 -2.70 9.00 -0.92
CA ILE A 42 -3.22 7.96 -0.04
C ILE A 42 -2.42 6.69 -0.25
N GLU A 43 -1.69 6.27 0.77
CA GLU A 43 -0.88 5.06 0.74
C GLU A 43 -1.68 3.87 1.31
N LEU A 44 -2.06 2.92 0.47
CA LEU A 44 -2.66 1.67 0.93
C LEU A 44 -1.57 0.66 1.27
N VAL A 45 -1.69 0.05 2.44
CA VAL A 45 -0.83 -1.06 2.90
C VAL A 45 -1.69 -2.26 3.27
N PHE A 46 -1.08 -3.44 3.36
CA PHE A 46 -1.76 -4.67 3.76
C PHE A 46 -1.03 -5.28 4.96
N PHE A 47 -1.64 -5.22 6.15
CA PHE A 47 -1.01 -5.54 7.43
C PHE A 47 0.39 -4.91 7.55
N ARG A 48 0.43 -3.57 7.37
CA ARG A 48 1.64 -2.73 7.40
C ARG A 48 2.66 -2.98 6.29
N ARG A 49 2.41 -3.93 5.37
CA ARG A 49 3.27 -4.21 4.22
C ARG A 49 2.87 -3.34 3.04
N ASP A 50 3.83 -2.78 2.37
CA ASP A 50 3.60 -2.01 1.15
C ASP A 50 3.15 -2.97 0.03
N ILE A 51 2.10 -2.56 -0.71
CA ILE A 51 1.54 -3.33 -1.83
C ILE A 51 1.68 -2.61 -3.17
N TYR A 52 2.17 -1.38 -3.17
CA TYR A 52 2.24 -0.54 -4.36
C TYR A 52 3.05 -1.16 -5.52
N ASP A 53 4.21 -1.74 -5.23
CA ASP A 53 5.10 -2.38 -6.21
C ASP A 53 5.03 -3.91 -6.17
N ALA A 54 4.03 -4.46 -5.49
CA ALA A 54 3.85 -5.89 -5.37
C ALA A 54 3.35 -6.51 -6.68
N ARG A 55 3.71 -7.78 -6.90
CA ARG A 55 3.11 -8.58 -7.97
C ARG A 55 1.72 -9.07 -7.55
N PRO A 56 0.78 -9.32 -8.49
CA PRO A 56 -0.54 -9.88 -8.17
C PRO A 56 -0.46 -11.12 -7.27
N SER A 57 0.44 -12.05 -7.59
CA SER A 57 0.67 -13.25 -6.79
C SER A 57 1.13 -12.96 -5.35
N THR A 58 1.88 -11.89 -5.14
CA THR A 58 2.28 -11.43 -3.79
C THR A 58 1.10 -10.88 -3.02
N VAL A 59 0.24 -10.10 -3.68
CA VAL A 59 -1.00 -9.58 -3.09
C VAL A 59 -1.92 -10.74 -2.67
N LEU A 60 -2.14 -11.71 -3.56
CA LEU A 60 -2.94 -12.89 -3.26
C LEU A 60 -2.35 -13.71 -2.10
N ASN A 61 -1.03 -13.80 -2.02
CA ASN A 61 -0.38 -14.47 -0.90
C ASN A 61 -0.58 -13.72 0.43
N PHE A 62 -0.61 -12.39 0.43
CA PHE A 62 -0.94 -11.61 1.63
C PHE A 62 -2.37 -11.87 2.11
N HIS A 63 -3.33 -12.07 1.20
CA HIS A 63 -4.71 -12.43 1.53
C HIS A 63 -4.79 -13.82 2.19
N ARG A 64 -4.04 -14.81 1.68
CA ARG A 64 -3.94 -16.13 2.33
C ARG A 64 -3.29 -16.05 3.70
N LEU A 65 -2.21 -15.27 3.85
CA LEU A 65 -1.53 -15.08 5.12
C LEU A 65 -2.37 -14.33 6.16
N ALA A 66 -3.52 -13.76 5.79
CA ALA A 66 -4.48 -13.17 6.72
C ALA A 66 -5.02 -14.19 7.73
N GLU A 67 -4.98 -15.49 7.43
CA GLU A 67 -5.27 -16.57 8.40
C GLU A 67 -4.44 -16.47 9.68
N ASN A 68 -3.23 -15.88 9.62
CA ASN A 68 -2.42 -15.66 10.82
C ASN A 68 -3.01 -14.61 11.77
N TYR A 69 -4.00 -13.84 11.33
CA TYR A 69 -4.65 -12.76 12.10
C TYR A 69 -6.14 -13.01 12.29
N SER A 70 -6.69 -14.05 11.67
CA SER A 70 -8.12 -14.37 11.71
C SER A 70 -8.34 -15.86 11.38
N ASP A 71 -9.54 -16.37 11.63
CA ASP A 71 -9.89 -17.79 11.46
C ASP A 71 -9.97 -18.25 9.98
N ALA A 72 -9.86 -17.32 9.02
CA ALA A 72 -9.96 -17.63 7.60
C ALA A 72 -9.21 -16.62 6.74
N PRO A 73 -8.77 -16.99 5.51
CA PRO A 73 -8.15 -16.07 4.56
C PRO A 73 -9.11 -14.95 4.18
N LEU A 74 -8.56 -13.81 3.79
CA LEU A 74 -9.34 -12.74 3.19
C LEU A 74 -9.55 -12.99 1.70
N GLN A 75 -10.73 -12.64 1.19
CA GLN A 75 -11.00 -12.67 -0.23
C GLN A 75 -10.48 -11.39 -0.90
N ILE A 76 -9.81 -11.54 -2.05
CA ILE A 76 -9.31 -10.41 -2.83
C ILE A 76 -10.45 -9.46 -3.26
N GLU A 77 -11.63 -10.00 -3.51
CA GLU A 77 -12.82 -9.26 -3.87
C GLU A 77 -13.22 -8.27 -2.77
N ASP A 78 -13.19 -8.68 -1.50
CA ASP A 78 -13.50 -7.82 -0.37
C ASP A 78 -12.53 -6.62 -0.29
N SER A 79 -11.25 -6.87 -0.46
CA SER A 79 -10.23 -5.81 -0.49
C SER A 79 -10.39 -4.88 -1.69
N LEU A 80 -10.76 -5.42 -2.85
CA LEU A 80 -11.02 -4.63 -4.05
C LEU A 80 -12.23 -3.71 -3.85
N LEU A 81 -13.32 -4.21 -3.28
CA LEU A 81 -14.52 -3.40 -2.98
C LEU A 81 -14.19 -2.25 -2.02
N LEU A 82 -13.43 -2.53 -0.97
CA LEU A 82 -12.99 -1.49 -0.03
C LEU A 82 -12.07 -0.45 -0.69
N ALA A 83 -11.11 -0.89 -1.51
CA ALA A 83 -10.24 0.03 -2.24
C ALA A 83 -11.02 0.91 -3.23
N GLN A 84 -12.03 0.36 -3.91
CA GLN A 84 -12.95 1.11 -4.76
C GLN A 84 -13.77 2.12 -3.95
N ALA A 85 -14.26 1.75 -2.77
CA ALA A 85 -14.99 2.66 -1.90
C ALA A 85 -14.09 3.82 -1.43
N ILE A 86 -12.83 3.55 -1.03
CA ILE A 86 -11.84 4.59 -0.70
C ILE A 86 -11.57 5.49 -1.90
N HIS A 87 -11.46 4.91 -3.08
CA HIS A 87 -11.22 5.67 -4.32
C HIS A 87 -12.37 6.62 -4.68
N ARG A 88 -13.60 6.29 -4.30
CA ARG A 88 -14.79 7.14 -4.51
C ARG A 88 -14.97 8.23 -3.46
N LEU A 89 -14.30 8.16 -2.32
CA LEU A 89 -14.36 9.23 -1.32
C LEU A 89 -13.76 10.52 -1.87
N ASP A 90 -14.48 11.62 -1.72
CA ASP A 90 -13.99 12.93 -2.14
C ASP A 90 -13.10 13.58 -1.08
N ALA A 91 -12.09 14.34 -1.55
CA ALA A 91 -11.27 15.23 -0.73
C ALA A 91 -10.70 14.61 0.56
N VAL A 92 -10.22 13.36 0.48
CA VAL A 92 -9.50 12.73 1.59
C VAL A 92 -8.09 13.33 1.68
N VAL A 93 -7.70 13.77 2.88
CA VAL A 93 -6.33 14.22 3.12
C VAL A 93 -5.34 13.08 2.95
N ALA A 94 -4.08 13.45 2.65
CA ALA A 94 -2.98 12.49 2.56
C ALA A 94 -2.95 11.56 3.80
N ALA A 95 -3.07 10.26 3.56
CA ALA A 95 -3.22 9.27 4.62
C ALA A 95 -2.52 7.96 4.27
N ARG A 96 -2.20 7.19 5.32
CA ARG A 96 -1.77 5.81 5.18
C ARG A 96 -2.84 4.90 5.78
N VAL A 97 -3.43 4.05 4.94
CA VAL A 97 -4.59 3.22 5.29
C VAL A 97 -4.21 1.75 5.19
N ASP A 98 -4.47 0.98 6.25
CA ASP A 98 -4.22 -0.46 6.26
C ASP A 98 -5.46 -1.22 5.75
N LEU A 99 -5.43 -1.55 4.47
CA LEU A 99 -6.51 -2.25 3.79
C LEU A 99 -6.76 -3.65 4.36
N GLY A 100 -5.71 -4.36 4.78
CA GLY A 100 -5.86 -5.69 5.38
C GLY A 100 -6.61 -5.64 6.71
N LYS A 101 -6.33 -4.64 7.53
CA LYS A 101 -7.05 -4.41 8.78
C LYS A 101 -8.52 -4.05 8.51
N LEU A 102 -8.77 -3.11 7.60
CA LEU A 102 -10.14 -2.71 7.23
C LEU A 102 -10.94 -3.89 6.67
N ALA A 103 -10.31 -4.77 5.87
CA ALA A 103 -10.99 -5.94 5.31
C ALA A 103 -11.42 -6.94 6.39
N LEU A 104 -10.61 -7.14 7.44
CA LEU A 104 -11.01 -7.96 8.59
C LEU A 104 -12.20 -7.33 9.33
N GLU A 105 -12.11 -6.05 9.65
CA GLU A 105 -13.16 -5.32 10.37
C GLU A 105 -14.47 -5.28 9.57
N TRP A 106 -14.38 -5.03 8.26
CA TRP A 106 -15.56 -5.03 7.39
C TRP A 106 -16.19 -6.43 7.28
N ARG A 107 -15.41 -7.49 7.19
CA ARG A 107 -15.93 -8.85 7.17
C ARG A 107 -16.78 -9.16 8.39
N GLU A 108 -16.34 -8.75 9.57
CA GLU A 108 -17.11 -8.89 10.81
C GLU A 108 -18.39 -8.03 10.79
N ALA A 109 -18.29 -6.77 10.40
CA ALA A 109 -19.43 -5.85 10.30
C ALA A 109 -20.45 -6.31 9.23
N LYS A 110 -19.98 -6.83 8.10
CA LYS A 110 -20.82 -7.38 7.03
C LYS A 110 -21.61 -8.60 7.51
N HIS A 111 -20.98 -9.48 8.30
CA HIS A 111 -21.65 -10.64 8.90
C HIS A 111 -22.69 -10.25 9.96
N GLN A 112 -22.43 -9.23 10.78
CA GLN A 112 -23.31 -8.80 11.84
C GLN A 112 -24.48 -7.96 11.33
N ASN A 113 -24.23 -7.01 10.43
CA ASN A 113 -25.15 -5.93 10.10
C ASN A 113 -25.46 -5.82 8.59
N GLY A 114 -24.81 -6.61 7.73
CA GLY A 114 -24.99 -6.53 6.28
C GLY A 114 -24.51 -5.21 5.64
N ILE A 115 -23.60 -4.48 6.30
CA ILE A 115 -23.13 -3.17 5.86
C ILE A 115 -22.37 -3.25 4.51
N SER A 116 -22.63 -2.32 3.60
CA SER A 116 -21.89 -2.23 2.34
C SER A 116 -20.46 -1.69 2.55
N ALA A 117 -19.57 -1.93 1.58
CA ALA A 117 -18.20 -1.42 1.62
C ALA A 117 -18.19 0.12 1.66
N GLU A 118 -19.05 0.77 0.89
CA GLU A 118 -19.17 2.24 0.84
C GLU A 118 -19.59 2.83 2.19
N ALA A 119 -20.63 2.26 2.80
CA ALA A 119 -21.10 2.73 4.10
C ALA A 119 -20.04 2.51 5.18
N PHE A 120 -19.40 1.35 5.19
CA PHE A 120 -18.32 1.04 6.14
C PHE A 120 -17.12 1.99 5.99
N ILE A 121 -16.66 2.23 4.75
CA ILE A 121 -15.55 3.15 4.50
C ILE A 121 -15.93 4.59 4.82
N GLY A 122 -17.18 5.00 4.55
CA GLY A 122 -17.72 6.30 4.97
C GLY A 122 -17.65 6.49 6.48
N ASP A 123 -18.02 5.49 7.27
CA ASP A 123 -17.94 5.53 8.73
C ASP A 123 -16.48 5.56 9.23
N GLN A 124 -15.60 4.74 8.63
CA GLN A 124 -14.21 4.63 9.08
C GLN A 124 -13.34 5.82 8.66
N LEU A 125 -13.48 6.32 7.45
CA LEU A 125 -12.60 7.33 6.85
C LEU A 125 -13.30 8.68 6.59
N GLY A 126 -14.60 8.79 6.80
CA GLY A 126 -15.36 10.01 6.54
C GLY A 126 -14.84 11.24 7.31
N HIS A 127 -14.25 11.01 8.48
CA HIS A 127 -13.61 12.07 9.27
C HIS A 127 -12.36 12.67 8.60
N LEU A 128 -11.80 12.02 7.59
CA LEU A 128 -10.69 12.50 6.77
C LEU A 128 -11.15 13.27 5.52
N CYS A 129 -12.46 13.30 5.26
CA CYS A 129 -13.02 13.99 4.11
C CYS A 129 -13.25 15.48 4.44
N GLY A 130 -12.94 16.36 3.50
CA GLY A 130 -13.18 17.80 3.64
C GLY A 130 -12.33 18.50 4.72
N VAL A 131 -11.34 17.82 5.28
CA VAL A 131 -10.38 18.41 6.22
C VAL A 131 -9.35 19.18 5.40
N GLU A 132 -9.17 20.46 5.68
CA GLU A 132 -8.08 21.21 5.07
C GLU A 132 -6.74 20.62 5.51
N PRO A 133 -5.79 20.40 4.59
CA PRO A 133 -4.47 19.93 4.94
C PRO A 133 -3.84 20.90 5.94
N LEU A 134 -3.28 20.39 7.02
CA LEU A 134 -2.60 21.18 8.06
C LEU A 134 -1.49 22.09 7.50
N HIS A 135 -1.03 21.83 6.28
CA HIS A 135 -0.04 22.63 5.57
C HIS A 135 -0.32 22.58 4.06
N ASP A 136 -0.26 23.74 3.44
CA ASP A 136 -0.29 23.93 2.00
C ASP A 136 1.07 23.50 1.41
N GLY A 137 1.21 22.23 1.02
CA GLY A 137 2.38 21.70 0.35
C GLY A 137 3.27 20.76 1.17
N SER A 138 4.35 20.31 0.54
CA SER A 138 5.30 19.37 1.13
C SER A 138 6.11 20.00 2.24
N ARG A 139 6.30 19.26 3.34
CA ARG A 139 7.24 19.64 4.39
C ARG A 139 8.66 19.25 4.00
N ASP A 140 9.54 20.23 3.94
CA ASP A 140 10.95 20.00 3.67
C ASP A 140 11.64 19.38 4.90
N VAL A 141 12.34 18.28 4.68
CA VAL A 141 13.09 17.53 5.68
C VAL A 141 14.58 17.75 5.45
N VAL A 142 15.30 18.13 6.49
CA VAL A 142 16.76 18.18 6.51
C VAL A 142 17.27 17.10 7.44
N LEU A 143 18.05 16.15 6.90
CA LEU A 143 18.69 15.12 7.70
C LEU A 143 20.04 15.61 8.23
N TYR A 144 20.20 15.64 9.55
CA TYR A 144 21.48 15.94 10.18
C TYR A 144 22.20 14.63 10.54
N GLY A 145 23.18 14.27 9.71
CA GLY A 145 23.92 13.02 9.79
C GLY A 145 23.49 12.01 8.72
N PHE A 146 24.49 11.40 8.08
CA PHE A 146 24.29 10.42 7.01
C PHE A 146 25.06 9.12 7.28
N GLY A 147 24.87 8.59 8.50
CA GLY A 147 25.34 7.28 8.92
C GLY A 147 24.37 6.17 8.48
N ARG A 148 24.45 5.00 9.10
CA ARG A 148 23.56 3.85 8.79
C ARG A 148 22.09 4.23 8.88
N ILE A 149 21.66 4.84 9.96
CA ILE A 149 20.26 5.26 10.17
C ILE A 149 19.87 6.37 9.20
N GLY A 150 20.70 7.42 9.04
CA GLY A 150 20.41 8.53 8.13
C GLY A 150 20.18 8.07 6.68
N ARG A 151 20.95 7.08 6.20
CA ARG A 151 20.74 6.49 4.87
C ARG A 151 19.41 5.74 4.75
N LEU A 152 19.03 4.95 5.74
CA LEU A 152 17.75 4.26 5.76
C LEU A 152 16.57 5.24 5.80
N VAL A 153 16.66 6.30 6.59
CA VAL A 153 15.64 7.36 6.66
C VAL A 153 15.54 8.09 5.32
N ALA A 154 16.68 8.45 4.70
CA ALA A 154 16.69 9.11 3.39
C ALA A 154 16.00 8.25 2.32
N ARG A 155 16.35 6.97 2.22
CA ARG A 155 15.70 6.02 1.31
C ARG A 155 14.19 5.95 1.58
N ARG A 156 13.80 5.80 2.85
CA ARG A 156 12.38 5.74 3.22
C ARG A 156 11.62 7.02 2.84
N LEU A 157 12.21 8.18 3.06
CA LEU A 157 11.62 9.44 2.63
C LEU A 157 11.42 9.50 1.11
N ILE A 158 12.44 9.09 0.34
CA ILE A 158 12.38 9.09 -1.13
C ILE A 158 11.34 8.10 -1.65
N THR A 159 11.30 6.87 -1.11
CA THR A 159 10.38 5.84 -1.57
C THR A 159 8.93 6.03 -1.11
N SER A 160 8.71 6.72 0.03
CA SER A 160 7.38 6.94 0.60
C SER A 160 6.77 8.28 0.23
N SER A 161 7.53 9.19 -0.39
CA SER A 161 7.10 10.58 -0.57
C SER A 161 6.03 10.78 -1.65
N GLY A 162 5.62 9.74 -2.40
CA GLY A 162 4.65 9.88 -3.47
C GLY A 162 5.00 11.04 -4.39
N ARG A 163 4.13 12.04 -4.51
CA ARG A 163 4.40 13.30 -5.21
C ARG A 163 5.36 14.25 -4.49
N GLY A 164 5.91 13.88 -3.33
CA GLY A 164 6.65 14.78 -2.47
C GLY A 164 5.77 15.76 -1.68
N GLU A 165 4.48 15.52 -1.67
CA GLU A 165 3.50 16.40 -1.01
C GLU A 165 3.53 16.31 0.51
N GLN A 166 4.01 15.20 1.07
CA GLN A 166 4.05 15.00 2.53
C GLN A 166 5.38 15.42 3.14
N LEU A 167 6.44 14.69 2.82
CA LEU A 167 7.78 14.90 3.37
C LEU A 167 8.80 14.84 2.23
N ARG A 168 9.47 15.95 1.97
CA ARG A 168 10.45 16.04 0.90
C ARG A 168 11.86 16.16 1.46
N LEU A 169 12.73 15.21 1.14
CA LEU A 169 14.14 15.30 1.52
C LEU A 169 14.81 16.46 0.76
N LYS A 170 15.02 17.58 1.44
CA LYS A 170 15.59 18.82 0.89
C LYS A 170 17.10 18.86 0.95
N ALA A 171 17.66 18.42 2.06
CA ALA A 171 19.10 18.47 2.28
C ALA A 171 19.57 17.41 3.27
N ILE A 172 20.85 17.05 3.13
CA ILE A 172 21.56 16.17 4.06
C ILE A 172 22.78 16.93 4.57
N VAL A 173 22.81 17.16 5.88
CA VAL A 173 23.95 17.81 6.54
C VAL A 173 24.84 16.73 7.13
N ILE A 174 26.11 16.74 6.76
CA ILE A 174 27.11 15.79 7.26
C ILE A 174 28.20 16.53 8.01
N ARG A 175 28.68 15.95 9.11
CA ARG A 175 29.86 16.42 9.80
C ARG A 175 31.11 15.90 9.10
N PRO A 176 31.97 16.74 8.51
CA PRO A 176 33.17 16.29 7.83
C PRO A 176 34.11 15.65 8.83
N LYS A 177 34.57 14.43 8.54
CA LYS A 177 35.59 13.73 9.34
C LYS A 177 37.01 13.90 8.77
N LEU A 178 37.09 14.35 7.52
CA LEU A 178 38.35 14.44 6.77
C LEU A 178 38.56 15.87 6.26
N LYS A 179 39.84 16.19 5.95
CA LYS A 179 40.22 17.50 5.40
C LYS A 179 39.56 17.82 4.05
N ASP A 180 39.16 16.81 3.29
CA ASP A 180 38.49 16.97 2.01
C ASP A 180 36.96 16.76 2.14
N ARG A 181 36.25 17.87 2.34
CA ARG A 181 34.78 17.90 2.52
C ARG A 181 34.02 17.49 1.26
N PHE A 182 34.57 17.75 0.09
CA PHE A 182 33.88 17.53 -1.19
C PHE A 182 33.85 16.02 -1.54
N THR A 183 34.98 15.35 -1.42
CA THR A 183 35.09 13.90 -1.67
C THR A 183 34.20 13.07 -0.74
N GLU A 184 34.12 13.46 0.53
CA GLU A 184 33.26 12.77 1.51
C GLU A 184 31.76 12.95 1.19
N ALA A 185 31.33 14.15 0.79
CA ALA A 185 29.95 14.42 0.38
C ALA A 185 29.58 13.64 -0.89
N SER A 186 30.45 13.63 -1.90
CA SER A 186 30.22 12.92 -3.17
C SER A 186 30.13 11.41 -2.97
N LYS A 187 31.02 10.82 -2.16
CA LYS A 187 30.94 9.40 -1.83
C LYS A 187 29.64 9.02 -1.15
N ARG A 188 29.13 9.86 -0.25
CA ARG A 188 27.87 9.59 0.47
C ARG A 188 26.64 9.80 -0.39
N ALA A 189 26.67 10.77 -1.30
CA ALA A 189 25.59 10.99 -2.26
C ALA A 189 25.44 9.82 -3.25
N SER A 190 26.56 9.20 -3.67
CA SER A 190 26.53 8.03 -4.56
C SER A 190 25.81 6.82 -3.98
N PHE A 191 25.75 6.67 -2.66
CA PHE A 191 25.00 5.60 -2.00
C PHE A 191 23.47 5.77 -2.05
N LEU A 192 22.99 6.96 -2.38
CA LEU A 192 21.55 7.19 -2.64
C LEU A 192 21.17 6.91 -4.09
N ALA A 193 22.13 7.04 -5.00
CA ALA A 193 21.92 6.88 -6.44
C ALA A 193 22.13 5.44 -6.95
N SER A 194 22.67 4.54 -6.12
CA SER A 194 23.05 3.18 -6.52
C SER A 194 22.02 2.10 -6.19
N ASP A 195 20.81 2.47 -5.85
CA ASP A 195 19.63 1.61 -5.71
C ASP A 195 18.54 2.08 -6.68
#